data_bfef9cfc059f112b935392f4b8819705
#
_entry.id   bfef9cfc059f112b935392f4b8819705
#
_cell.length_a   1.000
_cell.length_b   1.000
_cell.length_c   1.000
_cell.angle_alpha   90.00
_cell.angle_beta   90.00
_cell.angle_gamma   90.00
#
_symmetry.space_group_name_H-M   'P 1'
#
loop_
_entity.id
_entity.type
_entity.pdbx_description
1 polymer ?
#
loop_
_entity_poly.entity_id
_entity_poly.type
_entity_poly.pdbx_seq_one_letter_code
_entity_poly.pdbx_strand_id
1 'polypeptide(L)'
;MTPFGVKLRQIRAERGMTLKQMAESLGVSPAYLSSLEHGRRGRPAHPMVVAICAQLNIIWDEADELLRLARLSHPRVTVDTQGLAAPATELANLLAERIRKLAPMEIERMLAILKAAPGAKLQPRRRAALRRG
;
A
#
# COMPACT_ATOMS: atom_id res chain seq x y z
N MET A 1 0.99 9.38 -5.78
CA MET A 1 0.85 8.00 -6.27
C MET A 1 1.13 7.03 -5.13
N THR A 2 0.43 5.93 -5.08
CA THR A 2 0.57 4.96 -3.99
C THR A 2 1.64 3.92 -4.32
N PRO A 3 2.13 3.17 -3.32
CA PRO A 3 3.07 2.08 -3.61
C PRO A 3 2.54 1.07 -4.64
N PHE A 4 1.24 0.75 -4.56
CA PHE A 4 0.61 -0.10 -5.56
C PHE A 4 0.68 0.54 -6.94
N GLY A 5 0.37 1.84 -7.03
CA GLY A 5 0.39 2.54 -8.31
C GLY A 5 1.77 2.60 -8.93
N VAL A 6 2.79 2.84 -8.10
CA VAL A 6 4.18 2.85 -8.58
C VAL A 6 4.55 1.50 -9.16
N LYS A 7 4.21 0.42 -8.46
CA LYS A 7 4.53 -0.92 -8.93
C LYS A 7 3.77 -1.26 -10.20
N LEU A 8 2.50 -0.92 -10.25
CA LEU A 8 1.69 -1.20 -11.44
C LEU A 8 2.22 -0.45 -12.66
N ARG A 9 2.63 0.81 -12.46
CA ARG A 9 3.23 1.59 -13.53
C ARG A 9 4.55 0.97 -13.99
N GLN A 10 5.33 0.46 -13.06
CA GLN A 10 6.58 -0.21 -13.39
C GLN A 10 6.33 -1.46 -14.24
N ILE A 11 5.35 -2.27 -13.86
CA ILE A 11 4.98 -3.45 -14.62
C ILE A 11 4.55 -3.04 -16.03
N ARG A 12 3.76 -1.99 -16.13
CA ARG A 12 3.28 -1.48 -17.42
C ARG A 12 4.46 -1.06 -18.30
N ALA A 13 5.42 -0.35 -17.71
CA ALA A 13 6.59 0.09 -18.46
C ALA A 13 7.42 -1.09 -18.96
N GLU A 14 7.59 -2.09 -18.11
CA GLU A 14 8.35 -3.29 -18.47
C GLU A 14 7.70 -4.07 -19.60
N ARG A 15 6.39 -3.96 -19.73
CA ARG A 15 5.65 -4.65 -20.78
C ARG A 15 5.40 -3.80 -22.00
N GLY A 16 5.90 -2.56 -21.99
CA GLY A 16 5.70 -1.65 -23.10
C GLY A 16 4.24 -1.26 -23.30
N MET A 17 3.46 -1.21 -22.23
CA MET A 17 2.05 -0.88 -22.32
C MET A 17 1.79 0.55 -21.88
N THR A 18 0.89 1.21 -22.61
CA THR A 18 0.39 2.51 -22.17
C THR A 18 -0.69 2.29 -21.11
N LEU A 19 -1.02 3.37 -20.39
CA LEU A 19 -2.12 3.32 -19.45
C LEU A 19 -3.41 2.88 -20.15
N LYS A 20 -3.65 3.41 -21.34
CA LYS A 20 -4.85 3.07 -22.11
C LYS A 20 -4.89 1.60 -22.47
N GLN A 21 -3.76 1.05 -22.91
CA GLN A 21 -3.68 -0.36 -23.28
C GLN A 21 -3.93 -1.27 -22.09
N MET A 22 -3.34 -0.91 -20.94
CA MET A 22 -3.56 -1.70 -19.73
C MET A 22 -5.02 -1.61 -19.27
N ALA A 23 -5.61 -0.42 -19.34
CA ALA A 23 -7.02 -0.25 -18.98
C ALA A 23 -7.91 -1.09 -19.86
N GLU A 24 -7.65 -1.10 -21.17
CA GLU A 24 -8.39 -1.94 -22.10
C GLU A 24 -8.28 -3.41 -21.74
N SER A 25 -7.07 -3.83 -21.44
CA SER A 25 -6.79 -5.21 -21.06
C SER A 25 -7.57 -5.63 -19.82
N LEU A 26 -7.77 -4.70 -18.90
CA LEU A 26 -8.48 -4.96 -17.65
C LEU A 26 -9.99 -4.70 -17.73
N GLY A 27 -10.45 -4.17 -18.85
CA GLY A 27 -11.86 -3.88 -19.01
C GLY A 27 -12.34 -2.69 -18.20
N VAL A 28 -11.45 -1.74 -17.93
CA VAL A 28 -11.79 -0.52 -17.18
C VAL A 28 -11.40 0.71 -17.98
N SER A 29 -11.88 1.87 -17.56
CA SER A 29 -11.50 3.10 -18.23
C SER A 29 -10.10 3.55 -17.82
N PRO A 30 -9.38 4.27 -18.69
CA PRO A 30 -8.08 4.83 -18.29
C PRO A 30 -8.19 5.73 -17.06
N ALA A 31 -9.27 6.50 -16.95
CA ALA A 31 -9.47 7.37 -15.80
C ALA A 31 -9.62 6.57 -14.51
N TYR A 32 -10.33 5.46 -14.57
CA TYR A 32 -10.47 4.59 -13.40
C TYR A 32 -9.11 4.01 -13.00
N LEU A 33 -8.37 3.49 -13.96
CA LEU A 33 -7.06 2.92 -13.67
C LEU A 33 -6.11 3.97 -13.09
N SER A 34 -6.12 5.17 -13.64
CA SER A 34 -5.32 6.26 -13.11
C SER A 34 -5.71 6.59 -11.66
N SER A 35 -7.01 6.65 -11.37
CA SER A 35 -7.46 6.94 -10.02
C SER A 35 -7.06 5.83 -9.05
N LEU A 36 -7.01 4.59 -9.51
CA LEU A 36 -6.58 3.46 -8.72
C LEU A 36 -5.10 3.58 -8.38
N GLU A 37 -4.29 3.99 -9.36
CA GLU A 37 -2.85 4.14 -9.15
C GLU A 37 -2.53 5.28 -8.19
N HIS A 38 -3.34 6.32 -8.18
CA HIS A 38 -3.11 7.47 -7.32
C HIS A 38 -3.81 7.40 -5.97
N GLY A 39 -4.55 6.34 -5.73
CA GLY A 39 -5.21 6.15 -4.44
C GLY A 39 -6.44 7.00 -4.22
N ARG A 40 -7.00 7.60 -5.28
CA ARG A 40 -8.17 8.46 -5.14
C ARG A 40 -9.41 7.70 -4.71
N ARG A 41 -9.41 6.39 -4.94
CA ARG A 41 -10.50 5.52 -4.52
C ARG A 41 -10.14 4.69 -3.31
N GLY A 42 -9.15 5.15 -2.53
CA GLY A 42 -8.62 4.37 -1.43
C GLY A 42 -7.64 3.32 -1.93
N ARG A 43 -7.42 2.28 -1.14
CA ARG A 43 -6.54 1.21 -1.60
C ARG A 43 -7.33 0.28 -2.54
N PRO A 44 -6.63 -0.40 -3.46
CA PRO A 44 -7.31 -1.35 -4.32
C PRO A 44 -7.88 -2.51 -3.49
N ALA A 45 -9.08 -2.93 -3.84
CA ALA A 45 -9.68 -4.07 -3.17
C ALA A 45 -8.96 -5.36 -3.57
N HIS A 46 -8.90 -6.30 -2.65
CA HIS A 46 -8.23 -7.57 -2.91
C HIS A 46 -8.72 -8.25 -4.20
N PRO A 47 -10.03 -8.38 -4.45
CA PRO A 47 -10.49 -9.01 -5.67
C PRO A 47 -10.03 -8.28 -6.94
N MET A 48 -9.91 -6.95 -6.88
CA MET A 48 -9.44 -6.19 -8.02
C MET A 48 -7.98 -6.51 -8.31
N VAL A 49 -7.14 -6.60 -7.26
CA VAL A 49 -5.73 -6.93 -7.46
C VAL A 49 -5.58 -8.35 -8.01
N VAL A 50 -6.37 -9.28 -7.52
CA VAL A 50 -6.38 -10.65 -8.03
C VAL A 50 -6.77 -10.66 -9.51
N ALA A 51 -7.76 -9.86 -9.89
CA ALA A 51 -8.20 -9.77 -11.27
C ALA A 51 -7.11 -9.19 -12.17
N ILE A 52 -6.40 -8.17 -11.67
CA ILE A 52 -5.29 -7.57 -12.40
C ILE A 52 -4.20 -8.62 -12.64
N CYS A 53 -3.84 -9.37 -11.61
CA CYS A 53 -2.83 -10.40 -11.74
C CYS A 53 -3.25 -11.47 -12.75
N ALA A 54 -4.50 -11.90 -12.68
CA ALA A 54 -5.00 -12.92 -13.61
C ALA A 54 -4.99 -12.42 -15.04
N GLN A 55 -5.46 -11.20 -15.24
CA GLN A 55 -5.58 -10.66 -16.60
C GLN A 55 -4.23 -10.38 -17.24
N LEU A 56 -3.26 -9.93 -16.44
CA LEU A 56 -1.95 -9.58 -16.95
C LEU A 56 -0.93 -10.69 -16.76
N ASN A 57 -1.38 -11.84 -16.32
CA ASN A 57 -0.51 -13.00 -16.09
C ASN A 57 0.65 -12.66 -15.16
N ILE A 58 0.34 -11.97 -14.07
CA ILE A 58 1.30 -11.70 -13.01
C ILE A 58 1.16 -12.82 -12.00
N ILE A 59 2.26 -13.57 -11.78
CA ILE A 59 2.19 -14.79 -10.97
C ILE A 59 3.28 -14.80 -9.91
N TRP A 60 3.15 -15.73 -8.97
CA TRP A 60 4.17 -16.05 -7.96
C TRP A 60 4.57 -14.83 -7.14
N ASP A 61 5.87 -14.60 -7.01
CA ASP A 61 6.40 -13.54 -6.16
C ASP A 61 5.94 -12.15 -6.57
N GLU A 62 5.81 -11.91 -7.86
CA GLU A 62 5.37 -10.61 -8.33
C GLU A 62 3.91 -10.35 -7.95
N ALA A 63 3.07 -11.39 -8.01
CA ALA A 63 1.68 -11.27 -7.57
C ALA A 63 1.62 -11.01 -6.07
N ASP A 64 2.42 -11.73 -5.29
CA ASP A 64 2.48 -11.53 -3.85
C ASP A 64 2.92 -10.12 -3.50
N GLU A 65 3.91 -9.62 -4.23
CA GLU A 65 4.40 -8.27 -4.04
C GLU A 65 3.31 -7.25 -4.32
N LEU A 66 2.58 -7.44 -5.41
CA LEU A 66 1.52 -6.51 -5.78
C LEU A 66 0.40 -6.49 -4.72
N LEU A 67 0.05 -7.67 -4.21
CA LEU A 67 -0.94 -7.77 -3.14
C LEU A 67 -0.45 -7.08 -1.86
N ARG A 68 0.82 -7.27 -1.52
CA ARG A 68 1.41 -6.63 -0.36
C ARG A 68 1.39 -5.12 -0.48
N LEU A 69 1.77 -4.61 -1.65
CA LEU A 69 1.80 -3.18 -1.88
C LEU A 69 0.39 -2.58 -1.87
N ALA A 70 -0.60 -3.33 -2.34
CA ALA A 70 -1.98 -2.87 -2.27
C ALA A 70 -2.42 -2.63 -0.82
N ARG A 71 -2.01 -3.52 0.10
CA ARG A 71 -2.32 -3.31 1.52
C ARG A 71 -1.68 -2.05 2.08
N LEU A 72 -0.55 -1.67 1.55
CA LEU A 72 0.20 -0.49 2.00
C LEU A 72 -0.19 0.77 1.24
N SER A 73 -1.27 0.74 0.47
CA SER A 73 -1.64 1.85 -0.40
C SER A 73 -2.88 2.60 0.05
N HIS A 74 -3.29 2.41 1.30
CA HIS A 74 -4.42 3.14 1.86
C HIS A 74 -3.97 4.58 2.13
N PRO A 75 -4.53 5.59 1.47
CA PRO A 75 -4.03 6.96 1.64
C PRO A 75 -4.41 7.60 2.97
N ARG A 76 -5.40 7.06 3.65
CA ARG A 76 -5.80 7.53 4.96
C ARG A 76 -5.85 6.35 5.91
N VAL A 77 -4.89 6.29 6.83
CA VAL A 77 -4.82 5.19 7.76
C VAL A 77 -5.05 5.67 9.17
N THR A 78 -5.65 4.81 9.98
CA THR A 78 -5.78 5.06 11.41
C THR A 78 -4.78 4.19 12.12
N VAL A 79 -3.97 4.81 12.98
CA VAL A 79 -3.00 4.07 13.77
C VAL A 79 -3.51 4.01 15.20
N ASP A 80 -3.87 2.82 15.63
CA ASP A 80 -4.44 2.62 16.97
C ASP A 80 -3.31 2.36 17.95
N THR A 81 -3.11 3.29 18.88
CA THR A 81 -2.07 3.15 19.91
C THR A 81 -2.67 2.93 21.29
N GLN A 82 -3.96 2.59 21.36
CA GLN A 82 -4.60 2.36 22.64
C GLN A 82 -3.91 1.22 23.36
N GLY A 83 -3.57 1.43 24.61
CA GLY A 83 -2.90 0.41 25.42
C GLY A 83 -1.38 0.38 25.27
N LEU A 84 -0.83 1.18 24.37
CA LEU A 84 0.62 1.24 24.20
C LEU A 84 1.20 2.36 25.06
N ALA A 85 2.53 2.36 25.22
CA ALA A 85 3.22 3.39 25.99
C ALA A 85 3.09 4.75 25.34
N ALA A 86 3.19 5.79 26.15
CA ALA A 86 3.00 7.16 25.69
C ALA A 86 3.80 7.53 24.43
N PRO A 87 5.08 7.12 24.30
CA PRO A 87 5.82 7.47 23.09
C PRO A 87 5.20 6.95 21.80
N ALA A 88 4.51 5.82 21.83
CA ALA A 88 3.86 5.31 20.64
C ALA A 88 2.73 6.24 20.18
N THR A 89 1.94 6.74 21.13
CA THR A 89 0.87 7.66 20.81
C THR A 89 1.44 8.99 20.30
N GLU A 90 2.50 9.47 20.94
CA GLU A 90 3.15 10.69 20.52
C GLU A 90 3.69 10.56 19.10
N LEU A 91 4.32 9.43 18.80
CA LEU A 91 4.88 9.17 17.47
C LEU A 91 3.79 9.24 16.41
N ALA A 92 2.67 8.56 16.64
CA ALA A 92 1.59 8.53 15.67
C ALA A 92 1.04 9.93 15.41
N ASN A 93 0.84 10.70 16.47
CA ASN A 93 0.30 12.03 16.34
C ASN A 93 1.25 13.00 15.65
N LEU A 94 2.53 12.94 16.01
CA LEU A 94 3.52 13.79 15.35
C LEU A 94 3.66 13.46 13.87
N LEU A 95 3.60 12.18 13.54
CA LEU A 95 3.67 11.78 12.15
C LEU A 95 2.49 12.35 11.37
N ALA A 96 1.30 12.26 11.94
CA ALA A 96 0.10 12.79 11.28
C ALA A 96 0.22 14.30 11.04
N GLU A 97 0.81 15.02 11.99
CA GLU A 97 0.97 16.46 11.85
C GLU A 97 2.02 16.88 10.84
N ARG A 98 3.08 16.09 10.71
CA ARG A 98 4.29 16.54 10.02
C ARG A 98 4.61 15.80 8.73
N ILE A 99 3.91 14.73 8.44
CA ILE A 99 4.29 13.91 7.29
C ILE A 99 4.34 14.69 5.97
N ARG A 100 3.48 15.68 5.82
CA ARG A 100 3.47 16.48 4.58
C ARG A 100 4.65 17.42 4.47
N LYS A 101 5.35 17.67 5.58
CA LYS A 101 6.48 18.59 5.61
C LYS A 101 7.82 17.88 5.65
N LEU A 102 7.81 16.56 5.70
CA LEU A 102 9.06 15.80 5.79
C LEU A 102 9.75 15.74 4.42
N ALA A 103 11.07 15.85 4.44
CA ALA A 103 11.85 15.68 3.24
C ALA A 103 11.85 14.19 2.83
N PRO A 104 12.03 13.90 1.53
CA PRO A 104 12.04 12.51 1.08
C PRO A 104 13.04 11.65 1.84
N MET A 105 14.21 12.17 2.14
CA MET A 105 15.21 11.40 2.88
C MET A 105 14.75 11.06 4.28
N GLU A 106 14.04 11.98 4.94
CA GLU A 106 13.50 11.71 6.26
C GLU A 106 12.46 10.61 6.23
N ILE A 107 11.61 10.62 5.21
CA ILE A 107 10.61 9.58 5.02
C ILE A 107 11.29 8.24 4.80
N GLU A 108 12.33 8.21 3.95
CA GLU A 108 13.04 6.96 3.68
C GLU A 108 13.71 6.39 4.93
N ARG A 109 14.25 7.25 5.78
CA ARG A 109 14.85 6.82 7.03
C ARG A 109 13.82 6.18 7.96
N MET A 110 12.65 6.78 8.05
CA MET A 110 11.59 6.24 8.89
C MET A 110 11.07 4.92 8.34
N LEU A 111 10.92 4.83 7.02
CA LEU A 111 10.55 3.58 6.39
C LEU A 111 11.57 2.48 6.70
N ALA A 112 12.85 2.80 6.61
CA ALA A 112 13.89 1.83 6.88
C ALA A 112 13.80 1.28 8.30
N ILE A 113 13.54 2.17 9.27
CA ILE A 113 13.39 1.75 10.66
C ILE A 113 12.23 0.78 10.81
N LEU A 114 11.09 1.11 10.21
CA LEU A 114 9.91 0.27 10.33
C LEU A 114 10.10 -1.07 9.64
N LYS A 115 10.73 -1.06 8.46
CA LYS A 115 10.95 -2.30 7.72
C LYS A 115 11.93 -3.23 8.40
N ALA A 116 12.88 -2.68 9.15
CA ALA A 116 13.88 -3.47 9.85
C ALA A 116 13.45 -3.89 11.25
N ALA A 117 12.34 -3.36 11.76
CA ALA A 117 11.95 -3.62 13.13
C ALA A 117 11.62 -5.09 13.36
N PRO A 118 12.08 -5.67 14.49
CA PRO A 118 11.69 -7.03 14.84
C PRO A 118 10.17 -7.07 14.99
N GLY A 119 9.55 -8.12 14.50
CA GLY A 119 8.12 -8.22 14.53
C GLY A 119 7.42 -7.55 13.39
N ALA A 120 8.17 -6.90 12.51
CA ALA A 120 7.61 -6.35 11.30
C ALA A 120 7.00 -7.42 10.42
N LYS A 121 7.43 -8.68 10.61
CA LYS A 121 6.74 -9.73 10.01
C LYS A 121 5.41 -9.83 10.61
N LEU A 122 4.40 -9.86 9.80
CA LEU A 122 3.16 -9.74 10.30
C LEU A 122 2.72 -10.85 11.10
N GLN A 123 2.37 -10.57 12.29
CA GLN A 123 1.63 -11.49 13.07
C GLN A 123 0.20 -11.31 12.69
N PRO A 124 -0.57 -12.35 12.54
CA PRO A 124 -1.98 -12.16 12.36
C PRO A 124 -2.51 -11.45 13.59
N ARG A 125 -3.42 -10.56 13.37
CA ARG A 125 -3.96 -9.85 14.45
C ARG A 125 -4.69 -10.75 15.26
N ARG A 126 -4.37 -10.98 16.23
CA ARG A 126 -5.00 -11.83 16.97
C ARG A 126 -5.83 -11.33 17.86
N ARG A 127 -5.83 -11.09 17.62
CA ARG A 127 -6.26 -10.73 18.21
C ARG A 127 -6.89 -10.06 18.49
N ALA A 128 -7.10 -10.02 18.01
CA ALA A 128 -7.68 -9.22 18.40
C ALA A 128 -8.45 -9.50 19.43
N ALA A 129 -8.61 -10.16 19.44
CA ALA A 129 -9.22 -10.38 20.38
C ALA A 129 -8.73 -10.57 21.54
N LEU A 130 -8.18 -10.75 21.43
CA LEU A 130 -7.80 -10.86 22.42
C LEU A 130 -7.78 -9.96 23.21
N ARG A 131 -8.06 -9.46 23.19
CA ARG A 131 -8.04 -8.67 23.83
C ARG A 131 -8.90 -8.35 24.47
N ARG A 132 -9.42 -8.73 24.55
CA ARG A 132 -10.07 -8.61 25.05
C ARG A 132 -10.03 -8.39 25.98
N GLY A 133 -9.97 -8.41 26.02
CA GLY A 133 -10.06 -8.17 26.94
C GLY A 133 -10.10 -7.45 27.28
#